data_1d4ebff097502b2952fbc75d65272de0
#
_entry.id   1d4ebff097502b2952fbc75d65272de0
#
_cell.length_a   1.000
_cell.length_b   1.000
_cell.length_c   1.000
_cell.angle_alpha   90.00
_cell.angle_beta   90.00
_cell.angle_gamma   90.00
#
_symmetry.space_group_name_H-M   'P 1'
#
loop_
_entity.id
_entity.type
_entity.pdbx_description
1 polymer ?
#
loop_
_entity_poly.entity_id
_entity_poly.type
_entity_poly.pdbx_seq_one_letter_code
_entity_poly.pdbx_strand_id
1 'polypeptide(L)'
;VDPRTCDADKVKHLHDLGLNRMSLGVQDFNPDVQKAVNRIQPFEMTKATMEAARENGFESINMDLIYGLPKQNRGTFEKTIDQVLELSPDRIALYHYAHLPNHFKPQRRILPADLPDTVEKVNIMFDAIKRLTANGYRYIGMDHFAKETDELSVAQKEGSLQRNFQGYSTKAECDMIALGVSSISKIGSAYACNPRELEDYYAAIREGRLATNRGYLLNADDEMRRYVIMTIMCNFELRKRDVDERFGIKFDETFAYELGKMKPYVKHELVELYDDRLVVSAKGKIFVRAVAMHFDRYLRESTRAGGYSRIA
;
A
#
# COMPACT_ATOMS: atom_id res chain seq x y z
N VAL A 1 -9.11 -5.75 9.37
CA VAL A 1 -9.72 -6.02 10.69
C VAL A 1 -9.15 -5.05 11.72
N ASP A 2 -10.02 -4.58 12.62
CA ASP A 2 -9.62 -3.82 13.81
C ASP A 2 -9.66 -4.77 15.02
N PRO A 3 -8.50 -5.10 15.63
CA PRO A 3 -8.46 -6.03 16.78
C PRO A 3 -9.34 -5.63 17.96
N ARG A 4 -9.65 -4.33 18.12
CA ARG A 4 -10.54 -3.83 19.19
C ARG A 4 -11.99 -4.27 19.02
N THR A 5 -12.38 -4.73 17.83
CA THR A 5 -13.76 -5.10 17.47
C THR A 5 -13.87 -6.51 16.90
N CYS A 6 -12.78 -7.28 16.94
CA CYS A 6 -12.71 -8.62 16.36
C CYS A 6 -12.10 -9.58 17.37
N ASP A 7 -12.95 -10.26 18.11
CA ASP A 7 -12.60 -11.36 19.03
C ASP A 7 -12.40 -12.69 18.29
N ALA A 8 -12.04 -13.74 19.02
CA ALA A 8 -11.77 -15.07 18.46
C ALA A 8 -12.99 -15.68 17.74
N ASP A 9 -14.20 -15.47 18.27
CA ASP A 9 -15.43 -16.00 17.66
C ASP A 9 -15.68 -15.35 16.30
N LYS A 10 -15.45 -14.04 16.21
CA LYS A 10 -15.57 -13.30 14.95
C LYS A 10 -14.50 -13.71 13.94
N VAL A 11 -13.26 -13.93 14.39
CA VAL A 11 -12.18 -14.49 13.54
C VAL A 11 -12.61 -15.82 12.95
N LYS A 12 -13.10 -16.74 13.81
CA LYS A 12 -13.62 -18.03 13.36
C LYS A 12 -14.74 -17.88 12.35
N HIS A 13 -15.72 -17.01 12.63
CA HIS A 13 -16.82 -16.75 11.71
C HIS A 13 -16.38 -16.25 10.34
N LEU A 14 -15.39 -15.34 10.30
CA LEU A 14 -14.81 -14.84 9.05
C LEU A 14 -14.16 -15.98 8.25
N HIS A 15 -13.43 -16.87 8.92
CA HIS A 15 -12.84 -18.05 8.27
C HIS A 15 -13.93 -19.01 7.74
N ASP A 16 -14.98 -19.28 8.52
CA ASP A 16 -16.10 -20.13 8.11
C ASP A 16 -16.83 -19.58 6.86
N LEU A 17 -16.79 -18.26 6.64
CA LEU A 17 -17.25 -17.60 5.42
C LEU A 17 -16.30 -17.74 4.22
N GLY A 18 -15.16 -18.42 4.37
CA GLY A 18 -14.16 -18.63 3.33
C GLY A 18 -13.08 -17.56 3.22
N LEU A 19 -13.00 -16.62 4.18
CA LEU A 19 -11.91 -15.64 4.20
C LEU A 19 -10.66 -16.30 4.77
N ASN A 20 -9.56 -16.31 4.01
CA ASN A 20 -8.33 -17.01 4.35
C ASN A 20 -7.11 -16.09 4.53
N ARG A 21 -7.28 -14.78 4.38
CA ARG A 21 -6.24 -13.77 4.60
C ARG A 21 -6.77 -12.65 5.47
N MET A 22 -5.93 -12.16 6.39
CA MET A 22 -6.33 -11.13 7.34
C MET A 22 -5.33 -9.98 7.35
N SER A 23 -5.80 -8.74 7.36
CA SER A 23 -4.99 -7.56 7.67
C SER A 23 -5.45 -6.94 8.98
N LEU A 24 -4.51 -6.75 9.90
CA LEU A 24 -4.74 -6.19 11.23
C LEU A 24 -4.25 -4.76 11.30
N GLY A 25 -5.15 -3.81 11.53
CA GLY A 25 -4.79 -2.43 11.79
C GLY A 25 -4.23 -2.27 13.20
N VAL A 26 -2.91 -2.15 13.32
CA VAL A 26 -2.20 -1.97 14.60
C VAL A 26 -1.78 -0.51 14.80
N GLN A 27 -1.22 0.09 13.80
CA GLN A 27 -0.71 1.45 13.70
C GLN A 27 0.56 1.66 14.55
N ASP A 28 0.52 1.47 15.86
CA ASP A 28 1.62 1.55 16.81
C ASP A 28 1.27 0.83 18.12
N PHE A 29 2.26 0.26 18.79
CA PHE A 29 2.08 -0.36 20.10
C PHE A 29 2.40 0.56 21.28
N ASN A 30 3.01 1.72 21.05
CA ASN A 30 3.35 2.67 22.11
C ASN A 30 2.07 3.27 22.75
N PRO A 31 1.87 3.17 24.07
CA PRO A 31 0.65 3.66 24.72
C PRO A 31 0.41 5.18 24.58
N ASP A 32 1.48 5.98 24.54
CA ASP A 32 1.36 7.45 24.42
C ASP A 32 0.93 7.83 22.99
N VAL A 33 1.45 7.11 21.99
CA VAL A 33 1.02 7.26 20.58
C VAL A 33 -0.44 6.85 20.44
N GLN A 34 -0.81 5.68 20.96
CA GLN A 34 -2.20 5.19 20.94
C GLN A 34 -3.17 6.16 21.58
N LYS A 35 -2.79 6.74 22.73
CA LYS A 35 -3.58 7.77 23.42
C LYS A 35 -3.72 9.04 22.59
N ALA A 36 -2.63 9.50 21.97
CA ALA A 36 -2.63 10.71 21.15
C ALA A 36 -3.53 10.61 19.92
N VAL A 37 -3.66 9.40 19.33
CA VAL A 37 -4.54 9.15 18.18
C VAL A 37 -5.90 8.57 18.57
N ASN A 38 -6.20 8.48 19.88
CA ASN A 38 -7.44 7.90 20.43
C ASN A 38 -7.71 6.46 19.95
N ARG A 39 -6.64 5.63 19.91
CA ARG A 39 -6.72 4.23 19.50
C ARG A 39 -6.00 3.35 20.51
N ILE A 40 -6.63 3.10 21.65
CA ILE A 40 -6.07 2.23 22.68
C ILE A 40 -6.23 0.78 22.25
N GLN A 41 -5.11 0.11 22.01
CA GLN A 41 -5.04 -1.25 21.51
C GLN A 41 -3.79 -1.94 22.10
N PRO A 42 -3.90 -2.50 23.32
CA PRO A 42 -2.79 -3.20 23.96
C PRO A 42 -2.22 -4.31 23.09
N PHE A 43 -0.93 -4.58 23.22
CA PHE A 43 -0.21 -5.62 22.49
C PHE A 43 -0.92 -6.99 22.57
N GLU A 44 -1.35 -7.39 23.79
CA GLU A 44 -2.02 -8.66 24.03
C GLU A 44 -3.34 -8.82 23.26
N MET A 45 -4.04 -7.74 23.01
CA MET A 45 -5.26 -7.75 22.19
C MET A 45 -4.94 -8.13 20.72
N THR A 46 -3.90 -7.53 20.17
CA THR A 46 -3.45 -7.86 18.80
C THR A 46 -2.92 -9.29 18.73
N LYS A 47 -2.14 -9.71 19.74
CA LYS A 47 -1.61 -11.06 19.86
C LYS A 47 -2.73 -12.10 19.86
N ALA A 48 -3.73 -11.92 20.73
CA ALA A 48 -4.88 -12.83 20.80
C ALA A 48 -5.64 -12.94 19.45
N THR A 49 -5.84 -11.82 18.74
CA THR A 49 -6.49 -11.85 17.42
C THR A 49 -5.64 -12.59 16.38
N MET A 50 -4.30 -12.41 16.41
CA MET A 50 -3.39 -13.14 15.52
C MET A 50 -3.34 -14.63 15.82
N GLU A 51 -3.29 -15.01 17.10
CA GLU A 51 -3.32 -16.40 17.53
C GLU A 51 -4.61 -17.09 17.06
N ALA A 52 -5.75 -16.46 17.30
CA ALA A 52 -7.03 -16.94 16.82
C ALA A 52 -7.07 -17.09 15.29
N ALA A 53 -6.47 -16.17 14.53
CA ALA A 53 -6.40 -16.26 13.08
C ALA A 53 -5.54 -17.47 12.64
N ARG A 54 -4.40 -17.70 13.28
CA ARG A 54 -3.54 -18.87 13.00
C ARG A 54 -4.21 -20.18 13.36
N GLU A 55 -4.84 -20.28 14.53
CA GLU A 55 -5.57 -21.45 14.98
C GLU A 55 -6.73 -21.82 14.05
N ASN A 56 -7.40 -20.83 13.46
CA ASN A 56 -8.46 -21.03 12.49
C ASN A 56 -7.97 -21.22 11.03
N GLY A 57 -6.65 -21.25 10.78
CA GLY A 57 -6.10 -21.61 9.47
C GLY A 57 -6.04 -20.46 8.46
N PHE A 58 -6.00 -19.19 8.90
CA PHE A 58 -5.70 -18.09 7.99
C PHE A 58 -4.30 -18.26 7.38
N GLU A 59 -4.23 -18.26 6.06
CA GLU A 59 -3.01 -18.54 5.28
C GLU A 59 -1.96 -17.42 5.37
N SER A 60 -2.41 -16.18 5.55
CA SER A 60 -1.53 -15.00 5.61
C SER A 60 -2.13 -13.92 6.49
N ILE A 61 -1.32 -13.38 7.38
CA ILE A 61 -1.68 -12.29 8.28
C ILE A 61 -0.77 -11.10 7.98
N ASN A 62 -1.38 -10.00 7.56
CA ASN A 62 -0.73 -8.71 7.39
C ASN A 62 -0.94 -7.82 8.61
N MET A 63 0.06 -7.01 8.94
CA MET A 63 -0.02 -6.03 10.02
C MET A 63 0.19 -4.62 9.45
N ASP A 64 -0.78 -3.74 9.64
CA ASP A 64 -0.69 -2.35 9.21
C ASP A 64 -0.12 -1.49 10.34
N LEU A 65 0.97 -0.80 10.04
CA LEU A 65 1.67 0.14 10.92
C LEU A 65 1.65 1.54 10.30
N ILE A 66 1.76 2.57 11.15
CA ILE A 66 1.87 3.95 10.68
C ILE A 66 3.06 4.62 11.36
N TYR A 67 4.02 5.12 10.57
CA TYR A 67 5.08 5.96 11.08
C TYR A 67 4.78 7.45 10.88
N GLY A 68 5.35 8.29 11.73
CA GLY A 68 5.11 9.73 11.71
C GLY A 68 3.87 10.15 12.50
N LEU A 69 3.30 9.28 13.33
CA LEU A 69 2.22 9.59 14.27
C LEU A 69 2.70 10.55 15.37
N PRO A 70 1.77 11.28 16.04
CA PRO A 70 2.13 12.14 17.16
C PRO A 70 2.79 11.34 18.30
N LYS A 71 3.80 11.93 18.93
CA LYS A 71 4.62 11.34 20.00
C LYS A 71 5.56 10.21 19.58
N GLN A 72 5.59 9.84 18.30
CA GLN A 72 6.59 8.89 17.80
C GLN A 72 7.97 9.54 17.72
N ASN A 73 8.99 8.74 17.97
CA ASN A 73 10.39 8.98 17.66
C ASN A 73 11.08 7.65 17.35
N ARG A 74 12.34 7.69 16.92
CA ARG A 74 13.12 6.48 16.58
C ARG A 74 13.07 5.42 17.67
N GLY A 75 13.33 5.81 18.93
CA GLY A 75 13.39 4.88 20.06
C GLY A 75 12.03 4.27 20.43
N THR A 76 10.93 5.03 20.30
CA THR A 76 9.59 4.48 20.57
C THR A 76 9.14 3.56 19.45
N PHE A 77 9.43 3.90 18.20
CA PHE A 77 9.03 3.09 17.05
C PHE A 77 9.88 1.83 16.91
N GLU A 78 11.15 1.87 17.32
CA GLU A 78 12.01 0.68 17.42
C GLU A 78 11.38 -0.40 18.31
N LYS A 79 10.84 -0.02 19.47
CA LYS A 79 10.13 -0.94 20.36
C LYS A 79 8.86 -1.52 19.72
N THR A 80 8.13 -0.71 18.96
CA THR A 80 6.99 -1.18 18.18
C THR A 80 7.43 -2.23 17.15
N ILE A 81 8.53 -2.00 16.44
CA ILE A 81 9.07 -3.00 15.50
C ILE A 81 9.50 -4.28 16.23
N ASP A 82 10.08 -4.20 17.44
CA ASP A 82 10.42 -5.39 18.23
C ASP A 82 9.19 -6.25 18.55
N GLN A 83 8.11 -5.60 18.98
CA GLN A 83 6.84 -6.28 19.24
C GLN A 83 6.22 -6.87 17.97
N VAL A 84 6.34 -6.19 16.82
CA VAL A 84 5.93 -6.73 15.52
C VAL A 84 6.72 -7.97 15.16
N LEU A 85 8.05 -7.96 15.38
CA LEU A 85 8.91 -9.11 15.11
C LEU A 85 8.59 -10.29 16.05
N GLU A 86 8.23 -10.04 17.31
CA GLU A 86 7.75 -11.07 18.24
C GLU A 86 6.48 -11.74 17.71
N LEU A 87 5.51 -10.97 17.22
CA LEU A 87 4.28 -11.50 16.64
C LEU A 87 4.51 -12.19 15.28
N SER A 88 5.57 -11.82 14.59
CA SER A 88 6.01 -12.43 13.33
C SER A 88 4.88 -12.56 12.29
N PRO A 89 4.21 -11.46 11.87
CA PRO A 89 3.22 -11.51 10.80
C PRO A 89 3.86 -11.96 9.48
N ASP A 90 3.06 -12.44 8.53
CA ASP A 90 3.57 -12.85 7.22
C ASP A 90 3.93 -11.65 6.36
N ARG A 91 3.16 -10.55 6.52
CA ARG A 91 3.32 -9.28 5.81
C ARG A 91 3.21 -8.10 6.76
N ILE A 92 3.84 -7.01 6.37
CA ILE A 92 3.76 -5.74 7.10
C ILE A 92 3.53 -4.63 6.06
N ALA A 93 2.56 -3.76 6.36
CA ALA A 93 2.37 -2.51 5.63
C ALA A 93 2.70 -1.34 6.57
N LEU A 94 3.73 -0.56 6.21
CA LEU A 94 4.26 0.53 7.01
C LEU A 94 3.96 1.88 6.35
N TYR A 95 2.79 2.46 6.64
CA TYR A 95 2.31 3.68 6.02
C TYR A 95 2.87 4.95 6.66
N HIS A 96 3.10 5.98 5.83
CA HIS A 96 3.36 7.33 6.33
C HIS A 96 2.08 8.00 6.82
N TYR A 97 2.12 8.61 8.01
CA TYR A 97 1.01 9.39 8.52
C TYR A 97 0.79 10.66 7.71
N ALA A 98 -0.39 10.78 7.09
CA ALA A 98 -0.82 11.99 6.39
C ALA A 98 -1.62 12.90 7.32
N HIS A 99 -1.03 14.01 7.76
CA HIS A 99 -1.73 15.00 8.57
C HIS A 99 -2.55 15.95 7.71
N LEU A 100 -3.87 15.71 7.63
CA LEU A 100 -4.82 16.44 6.81
C LEU A 100 -6.03 16.92 7.62
N PRO A 101 -5.85 17.81 8.63
CA PRO A 101 -6.90 18.21 9.55
C PRO A 101 -8.06 18.96 8.89
N ASN A 102 -7.86 19.52 7.70
CA ASN A 102 -8.93 20.14 6.91
C ASN A 102 -9.89 19.10 6.29
N HIS A 103 -9.41 17.89 6.02
CA HIS A 103 -10.20 16.79 5.46
C HIS A 103 -10.74 15.86 6.54
N PHE A 104 -9.97 15.62 7.60
CA PHE A 104 -10.31 14.67 8.68
C PHE A 104 -10.48 15.40 10.02
N LYS A 105 -11.71 15.64 10.41
CA LYS A 105 -12.05 16.35 11.67
C LYS A 105 -11.33 15.81 12.91
N PRO A 106 -11.19 14.49 13.13
CA PRO A 106 -10.46 13.95 14.29
C PRO A 106 -9.00 14.42 14.38
N GLN A 107 -8.33 14.62 13.24
CA GLN A 107 -6.92 15.07 13.21
C GLN A 107 -6.72 16.52 13.69
N ARG A 108 -7.78 17.32 13.82
CA ARG A 108 -7.71 18.67 14.39
C ARG A 108 -7.30 18.71 15.86
N ARG A 109 -7.41 17.57 16.56
CA ARG A 109 -7.00 17.42 17.97
C ARG A 109 -5.50 17.16 18.12
N ILE A 110 -4.82 16.81 17.03
CA ILE A 110 -3.38 16.52 17.01
C ILE A 110 -2.64 17.84 16.84
N LEU A 111 -1.80 18.17 17.82
CA LEU A 111 -0.98 19.38 17.74
C LEU A 111 0.20 19.16 16.78
N PRO A 112 0.48 20.11 15.88
CA PRO A 112 1.64 20.00 14.98
C PRO A 112 2.97 19.80 15.72
N ALA A 113 3.12 20.36 16.93
CA ALA A 113 4.29 20.20 17.78
C ALA A 113 4.50 18.77 18.31
N ASP A 114 3.47 17.95 18.31
CA ASP A 114 3.53 16.55 18.73
C ASP A 114 3.98 15.61 17.60
N LEU A 115 3.99 16.10 16.35
CA LEU A 115 4.41 15.32 15.19
C LEU A 115 5.93 15.34 15.07
N PRO A 116 6.56 14.20 14.75
CA PRO A 116 7.98 14.16 14.41
C PRO A 116 8.24 15.03 13.17
N ASP A 117 9.38 15.69 13.15
CA ASP A 117 9.81 16.47 12.00
C ASP A 117 10.15 15.57 10.79
N THR A 118 10.47 16.18 9.65
CA THR A 118 10.76 15.43 8.42
C THR A 118 11.99 14.54 8.57
N VAL A 119 13.03 14.99 9.26
CA VAL A 119 14.28 14.22 9.45
C VAL A 119 14.01 13.00 10.33
N GLU A 120 13.27 13.19 11.42
CA GLU A 120 12.91 12.11 12.34
C GLU A 120 12.01 11.06 11.63
N LYS A 121 11.04 11.49 10.82
CA LYS A 121 10.20 10.57 10.02
C LYS A 121 11.02 9.72 9.06
N VAL A 122 11.96 10.35 8.36
CA VAL A 122 12.86 9.65 7.43
C VAL A 122 13.73 8.65 8.19
N ASN A 123 14.27 9.04 9.34
CA ASN A 123 15.08 8.16 10.16
C ASN A 123 14.27 6.96 10.69
N ILE A 124 13.04 7.18 11.18
CA ILE A 124 12.12 6.10 11.61
C ILE A 124 11.91 5.11 10.47
N MET A 125 11.62 5.60 9.26
CA MET A 125 11.41 4.74 8.09
C MET A 125 12.66 3.92 7.74
N PHE A 126 13.84 4.53 7.70
CA PHE A 126 15.07 3.82 7.38
C PHE A 126 15.45 2.78 8.44
N ASP A 127 15.30 3.12 9.73
CA ASP A 127 15.55 2.19 10.83
C ASP A 127 14.60 0.98 10.75
N ALA A 128 13.30 1.24 10.47
CA ALA A 128 12.32 0.17 10.28
C ALA A 128 12.67 -0.73 9.09
N ILE A 129 13.00 -0.16 7.92
CA ILE A 129 13.44 -0.94 6.75
C ILE A 129 14.64 -1.81 7.10
N LYS A 130 15.69 -1.21 7.69
CA LYS A 130 16.92 -1.93 8.09
C LYS A 130 16.61 -3.07 9.06
N ARG A 131 15.77 -2.81 10.07
CA ARG A 131 15.47 -3.79 11.11
C ARG A 131 14.62 -4.94 10.58
N LEU A 132 13.58 -4.65 9.81
CA LEU A 132 12.72 -5.66 9.20
C LEU A 132 13.50 -6.53 8.20
N THR A 133 14.31 -5.92 7.34
CA THR A 133 15.12 -6.69 6.37
C THR A 133 16.20 -7.55 7.03
N ALA A 134 16.77 -7.10 8.14
CA ALA A 134 17.71 -7.90 8.94
C ALA A 134 17.03 -9.08 9.68
N ASN A 135 15.70 -9.08 9.79
CA ASN A 135 14.91 -10.10 10.50
C ASN A 135 14.01 -10.93 9.57
N GLY A 136 14.44 -11.15 8.33
CA GLY A 136 13.82 -12.13 7.42
C GLY A 136 12.65 -11.58 6.60
N TYR A 137 12.44 -10.25 6.60
CA TYR A 137 11.47 -9.62 5.72
C TYR A 137 12.15 -9.04 4.48
N ARG A 138 11.52 -9.23 3.34
CA ARG A 138 11.88 -8.59 2.08
C ARG A 138 11.10 -7.29 1.92
N TYR A 139 11.79 -6.21 1.53
CA TYR A 139 11.11 -4.98 1.09
C TYR A 139 10.47 -5.20 -0.27
N ILE A 140 9.16 -5.31 -0.30
CA ILE A 140 8.39 -5.56 -1.53
C ILE A 140 8.29 -4.29 -2.38
N GLY A 141 8.12 -3.15 -1.73
CA GLY A 141 8.05 -1.85 -2.39
C GLY A 141 7.07 -0.92 -1.69
N MET A 142 7.21 0.37 -1.93
CA MET A 142 6.44 1.42 -1.28
C MET A 142 6.46 1.26 0.26
N ASP A 143 5.38 0.72 0.81
CA ASP A 143 5.15 0.62 2.24
C ASP A 143 5.10 -0.85 2.71
N HIS A 144 5.42 -1.83 1.84
CA HIS A 144 5.13 -3.23 2.10
C HIS A 144 6.38 -4.08 2.27
N PHE A 145 6.28 -4.98 3.24
CA PHE A 145 7.26 -6.03 3.51
C PHE A 145 6.56 -7.38 3.59
N ALA A 146 7.25 -8.43 3.21
CA ALA A 146 6.79 -9.80 3.33
C ALA A 146 7.93 -10.72 3.74
N LYS A 147 7.65 -11.82 4.43
CA LYS A 147 8.66 -12.84 4.71
C LYS A 147 9.30 -13.33 3.40
N GLU A 148 10.55 -13.73 3.44
CA GLU A 148 11.27 -14.21 2.24
C GLU A 148 10.58 -15.42 1.57
N THR A 149 9.81 -16.20 2.34
CA THR A 149 9.03 -17.37 1.88
C THR A 149 7.62 -17.02 1.43
N ASP A 150 7.16 -15.78 1.65
CA ASP A 150 5.82 -15.34 1.24
C ASP A 150 5.69 -15.29 -0.28
N GLU A 151 4.51 -15.59 -0.80
CA GLU A 151 4.23 -15.57 -2.24
C GLU A 151 4.54 -14.22 -2.92
N LEU A 152 4.41 -13.08 -2.20
CA LEU A 152 4.78 -11.76 -2.74
C LEU A 152 6.28 -11.65 -2.97
N SER A 153 7.09 -12.20 -2.05
CA SER A 153 8.55 -12.23 -2.18
C SER A 153 9.00 -13.12 -3.33
N VAL A 154 8.33 -14.25 -3.53
CA VAL A 154 8.57 -15.16 -4.66
C VAL A 154 8.17 -14.48 -5.97
N ALA A 155 6.95 -13.95 -6.04
CA ALA A 155 6.44 -13.25 -7.24
C ALA A 155 7.31 -12.04 -7.63
N GLN A 156 7.86 -11.31 -6.66
CA GLN A 156 8.79 -10.22 -6.96
C GLN A 156 10.09 -10.71 -7.60
N LYS A 157 10.64 -11.84 -7.11
CA LYS A 157 11.85 -12.46 -7.67
C LYS A 157 11.62 -12.95 -9.11
N GLU A 158 10.42 -13.44 -9.38
CA GLU A 158 10.00 -13.97 -10.69
C GLU A 158 9.48 -12.89 -11.66
N GLY A 159 9.30 -11.64 -11.19
CA GLY A 159 8.75 -10.55 -12.01
C GLY A 159 7.25 -10.65 -12.27
N SER A 160 6.54 -11.51 -11.52
CA SER A 160 5.09 -11.73 -11.65
C SER A 160 4.24 -10.93 -10.64
N LEU A 161 4.91 -10.14 -9.78
CA LEU A 161 4.24 -9.33 -8.75
C LEU A 161 3.32 -8.28 -9.39
N GLN A 162 2.14 -8.15 -8.84
CA GLN A 162 1.13 -7.17 -9.26
C GLN A 162 0.66 -6.33 -8.08
N ARG A 163 -0.04 -5.24 -8.37
CA ARG A 163 -0.64 -4.37 -7.38
C ARG A 163 -2.07 -3.98 -7.77
N ASN A 164 -2.95 -3.94 -6.78
CA ASN A 164 -4.32 -3.46 -6.91
C ASN A 164 -4.65 -2.45 -5.80
N PHE A 165 -5.93 -2.11 -5.61
CA PHE A 165 -6.36 -1.18 -4.56
C PHE A 165 -6.22 -1.72 -3.13
N GLN A 166 -6.06 -3.03 -2.96
CA GLN A 166 -5.83 -3.67 -1.66
C GLN A 166 -4.33 -3.76 -1.30
N GLY A 167 -3.44 -3.53 -2.27
CA GLY A 167 -2.01 -3.66 -2.09
C GLY A 167 -1.36 -4.57 -3.12
N TYR A 168 -0.23 -5.19 -2.77
CA TYR A 168 0.46 -6.14 -3.65
C TYR A 168 -0.26 -7.51 -3.68
N SER A 169 -0.23 -8.16 -4.84
CA SER A 169 -0.93 -9.42 -5.11
C SER A 169 -0.16 -10.26 -6.13
N THR A 170 -0.36 -11.57 -6.08
CA THR A 170 0.11 -12.53 -7.09
C THR A 170 -0.95 -12.84 -8.15
N LYS A 171 -2.14 -12.22 -8.06
CA LYS A 171 -3.30 -12.50 -8.92
C LYS A 171 -3.44 -11.46 -10.03
N ALA A 172 -2.45 -11.42 -10.94
CA ALA A 172 -2.38 -10.42 -12.02
C ALA A 172 -3.56 -10.46 -12.98
N GLU A 173 -3.94 -11.67 -13.38
CA GLU A 173 -4.93 -11.90 -14.44
C GLU A 173 -6.35 -12.06 -13.90
N CYS A 174 -6.54 -11.92 -12.57
CA CYS A 174 -7.86 -12.05 -11.97
C CYS A 174 -8.62 -10.74 -11.94
N ASP A 175 -9.91 -10.81 -12.19
CA ASP A 175 -10.83 -9.76 -11.79
C ASP A 175 -10.93 -9.71 -10.27
N MET A 176 -11.14 -8.52 -9.74
CA MET A 176 -11.29 -8.29 -8.30
C MET A 176 -12.68 -7.75 -8.00
N ILE A 177 -13.47 -8.52 -7.30
CA ILE A 177 -14.77 -8.08 -6.77
C ILE A 177 -14.55 -7.64 -5.32
N ALA A 178 -14.76 -6.36 -5.05
CA ALA A 178 -14.55 -5.78 -3.74
C ALA A 178 -15.86 -5.58 -2.98
N LEU A 179 -15.92 -6.04 -1.75
CA LEU A 179 -17.10 -5.96 -0.88
C LEU A 179 -16.92 -4.87 0.17
N GLY A 180 -18.05 -4.28 0.58
CA GLY A 180 -18.09 -3.25 1.61
C GLY A 180 -18.12 -1.82 1.06
N VAL A 181 -18.28 -0.86 1.97
CA VAL A 181 -18.30 0.57 1.66
C VAL A 181 -16.97 1.04 1.08
N SER A 182 -17.01 2.00 0.18
CA SER A 182 -15.86 2.62 -0.50
C SER A 182 -14.93 1.65 -1.25
N SER A 183 -15.22 0.37 -1.28
CA SER A 183 -14.38 -0.63 -1.93
C SER A 183 -14.39 -0.46 -3.45
N ILE A 184 -13.28 -0.85 -4.09
CA ILE A 184 -13.08 -0.67 -5.54
C ILE A 184 -12.85 -2.04 -6.17
N SER A 185 -13.77 -2.44 -7.04
CA SER A 185 -13.64 -3.60 -7.91
C SER A 185 -12.90 -3.25 -9.19
N LYS A 186 -12.21 -4.22 -9.77
CA LYS A 186 -11.62 -4.16 -11.11
C LYS A 186 -12.11 -5.36 -11.88
N ILE A 187 -12.84 -5.13 -12.97
CA ILE A 187 -13.40 -6.19 -13.83
C ILE A 187 -13.06 -5.84 -15.28
N GLY A 188 -12.23 -6.66 -15.91
CA GLY A 188 -11.67 -6.34 -17.22
C GLY A 188 -11.00 -4.96 -17.23
N SER A 189 -11.42 -4.09 -18.13
CA SER A 189 -10.94 -2.71 -18.25
C SER A 189 -11.77 -1.70 -17.45
N ALA A 190 -12.60 -2.15 -16.49
CA ALA A 190 -13.47 -1.27 -15.71
C ALA A 190 -13.11 -1.27 -14.22
N TYR A 191 -13.21 -0.09 -13.62
CA TYR A 191 -13.26 0.06 -12.16
C TYR A 191 -14.68 0.37 -11.72
N ALA A 192 -15.14 -0.24 -10.63
CA ALA A 192 -16.42 0.02 -10.01
C ALA A 192 -16.22 0.31 -8.51
N CYS A 193 -16.76 1.42 -8.03
CA CYS A 193 -16.57 1.86 -6.65
C CYS A 193 -17.91 1.88 -5.92
N ASN A 194 -17.95 1.29 -4.74
CA ASN A 194 -19.11 1.31 -3.85
C ASN A 194 -19.25 2.68 -3.15
N PRO A 195 -20.46 3.03 -2.63
CA PRO A 195 -20.68 4.25 -1.87
C PRO A 195 -19.80 4.31 -0.62
N ARG A 196 -19.59 5.52 -0.12
CA ARG A 196 -18.83 5.74 1.13
C ARG A 196 -19.70 5.63 2.38
N GLU A 197 -20.99 5.91 2.23
CA GLU A 197 -21.94 5.89 3.32
C GLU A 197 -22.52 4.48 3.51
N LEU A 198 -22.58 4.03 4.76
CA LEU A 198 -23.09 2.70 5.11
C LEU A 198 -24.58 2.53 4.72
N GLU A 199 -25.36 3.58 4.89
CA GLU A 199 -26.80 3.55 4.59
C GLU A 199 -27.04 3.28 3.10
N ASP A 200 -26.33 3.99 2.22
CA ASP A 200 -26.43 3.82 0.77
C ASP A 200 -25.98 2.40 0.35
N TYR A 201 -24.89 1.92 0.96
CA TYR A 201 -24.39 0.57 0.69
C TYR A 201 -25.44 -0.48 1.09
N TYR A 202 -25.95 -0.41 2.32
CA TYR A 202 -26.94 -1.40 2.80
C TYR A 202 -28.29 -1.26 2.11
N ALA A 203 -28.69 -0.06 1.67
CA ALA A 203 -29.90 0.10 0.87
C ALA A 203 -29.82 -0.71 -0.43
N ALA A 204 -28.70 -0.55 -1.19
CA ALA A 204 -28.48 -1.30 -2.41
C ALA A 204 -28.48 -2.83 -2.18
N ILE A 205 -27.80 -3.31 -1.12
CA ILE A 205 -27.74 -4.74 -0.78
C ILE A 205 -29.12 -5.29 -0.42
N ARG A 206 -29.91 -4.56 0.37
CA ARG A 206 -31.29 -4.98 0.73
C ARG A 206 -32.21 -5.06 -0.49
N GLU A 207 -31.99 -4.25 -1.51
CA GLU A 207 -32.71 -4.28 -2.78
C GLU A 207 -32.18 -5.36 -3.74
N GLY A 208 -31.19 -6.17 -3.35
CA GLY A 208 -30.58 -7.20 -4.20
C GLY A 208 -29.74 -6.65 -5.34
N ARG A 209 -29.30 -5.38 -5.26
CA ARG A 209 -28.48 -4.71 -6.28
C ARG A 209 -27.01 -4.71 -5.90
N LEU A 210 -26.14 -4.67 -6.92
CA LEU A 210 -24.76 -4.27 -6.70
C LEU A 210 -24.70 -2.83 -6.18
N ALA A 211 -23.91 -2.60 -5.14
CA ALA A 211 -23.79 -1.28 -4.51
C ALA A 211 -22.89 -0.29 -5.29
N THR A 212 -22.67 -0.53 -6.58
CA THR A 212 -21.82 0.34 -7.41
C THR A 212 -22.46 1.73 -7.52
N ASN A 213 -21.70 2.74 -7.10
CA ASN A 213 -22.11 4.15 -7.14
C ASN A 213 -21.48 4.87 -8.35
N ARG A 214 -20.22 4.56 -8.65
CA ARG A 214 -19.49 5.15 -9.76
C ARG A 214 -18.52 4.13 -10.36
N GLY A 215 -18.16 4.36 -11.62
CA GLY A 215 -17.20 3.52 -12.31
C GLY A 215 -16.33 4.35 -13.26
N TYR A 216 -15.31 3.71 -13.77
CA TYR A 216 -14.44 4.25 -14.80
C TYR A 216 -14.07 3.15 -15.78
N LEU A 217 -14.27 3.41 -17.08
CA LEU A 217 -13.85 2.50 -18.14
C LEU A 217 -12.52 2.98 -18.71
N LEU A 218 -11.50 2.13 -18.65
CA LEU A 218 -10.18 2.42 -19.16
C LEU A 218 -10.19 2.43 -20.69
N ASN A 219 -9.55 3.41 -21.29
CA ASN A 219 -9.24 3.41 -22.72
C ASN A 219 -7.86 2.77 -22.96
N ALA A 220 -7.45 2.64 -24.23
CA ALA A 220 -6.19 1.99 -24.61
C ALA A 220 -4.95 2.68 -24.02
N ASP A 221 -4.93 4.03 -23.93
CA ASP A 221 -3.83 4.78 -23.31
C ASP A 221 -3.80 4.56 -21.79
N ASP A 222 -4.96 4.48 -21.14
CA ASP A 222 -5.04 4.17 -19.71
C ASP A 222 -4.49 2.77 -19.40
N GLU A 223 -4.83 1.77 -20.19
CA GLU A 223 -4.32 0.39 -20.04
C GLU A 223 -2.80 0.33 -20.24
N MET A 224 -2.28 1.01 -21.23
CA MET A 224 -0.85 1.08 -21.51
C MET A 224 -0.09 1.77 -20.36
N ARG A 225 -0.54 2.93 -19.93
CA ARG A 225 0.08 3.67 -18.81
C ARG A 225 -0.03 2.91 -17.50
N ARG A 226 -1.17 2.26 -17.26
CA ARG A 226 -1.36 1.38 -16.11
C ARG A 226 -0.34 0.24 -16.12
N TYR A 227 -0.12 -0.42 -17.26
CA TYR A 227 0.88 -1.47 -17.37
C TYR A 227 2.28 -0.94 -17.03
N VAL A 228 2.70 0.19 -17.60
CA VAL A 228 3.99 0.84 -17.33
C VAL A 228 4.15 1.17 -15.85
N ILE A 229 3.16 1.86 -15.26
CA ILE A 229 3.16 2.25 -13.84
C ILE A 229 3.27 1.03 -12.94
N MET A 230 2.44 0.01 -13.17
CA MET A 230 2.43 -1.20 -12.35
C MET A 230 3.73 -1.99 -12.47
N THR A 231 4.29 -2.12 -13.67
CA THR A 231 5.57 -2.80 -13.88
C THR A 231 6.71 -2.11 -13.13
N ILE A 232 6.80 -0.78 -13.22
CA ILE A 232 7.81 0.00 -12.47
C ILE A 232 7.62 -0.17 -10.96
N MET A 233 6.38 -0.08 -10.46
CA MET A 233 6.08 -0.13 -9.03
C MET A 233 6.25 -1.52 -8.41
N CYS A 234 6.05 -2.58 -9.19
CA CYS A 234 6.12 -3.96 -8.69
C CYS A 234 7.50 -4.58 -8.88
N ASN A 235 8.13 -4.33 -10.04
CA ASN A 235 9.34 -5.04 -10.45
C ASN A 235 10.59 -4.16 -10.37
N PHE A 236 10.44 -2.82 -10.23
CA PHE A 236 11.54 -1.85 -10.26
C PHE A 236 12.32 -1.82 -11.56
N GLU A 237 11.88 -2.56 -12.56
CA GLU A 237 12.44 -2.63 -13.90
C GLU A 237 11.29 -2.63 -14.92
N LEU A 238 11.48 -1.93 -16.03
CA LEU A 238 10.57 -1.91 -17.16
C LEU A 238 11.39 -2.14 -18.43
N ARG A 239 11.14 -3.23 -19.14
CA ARG A 239 11.71 -3.50 -20.47
C ARG A 239 10.86 -2.82 -21.52
N LYS A 240 11.46 -1.95 -22.32
CA LYS A 240 10.75 -1.17 -23.35
C LYS A 240 10.10 -2.08 -24.39
N ARG A 241 10.79 -3.13 -24.79
CA ARG A 241 10.30 -4.13 -25.73
C ARG A 241 8.98 -4.78 -25.32
N ASP A 242 8.80 -5.05 -24.01
CA ASP A 242 7.57 -5.69 -23.53
C ASP A 242 6.35 -4.77 -23.72
N VAL A 243 6.57 -3.44 -23.61
CA VAL A 243 5.54 -2.43 -23.86
C VAL A 243 5.28 -2.30 -25.38
N ASP A 244 6.34 -2.26 -26.17
CA ASP A 244 6.26 -2.13 -27.64
C ASP A 244 5.46 -3.28 -28.23
N GLU A 245 5.81 -4.53 -27.87
CA GLU A 245 5.14 -5.73 -28.34
C GLU A 245 3.69 -5.83 -27.88
N ARG A 246 3.42 -5.45 -26.61
CA ARG A 246 2.08 -5.56 -26.02
C ARG A 246 1.08 -4.54 -26.59
N PHE A 247 1.55 -3.32 -26.88
CA PHE A 247 0.66 -2.20 -27.24
C PHE A 247 0.87 -1.72 -28.70
N GLY A 248 1.80 -2.31 -29.44
CA GLY A 248 2.04 -1.95 -30.85
C GLY A 248 2.59 -0.52 -31.01
N ILE A 249 3.46 -0.09 -30.10
CA ILE A 249 4.02 1.26 -30.08
C ILE A 249 5.55 1.23 -30.16
N LYS A 250 6.16 2.41 -30.15
CA LYS A 250 7.58 2.63 -29.86
C LYS A 250 7.69 3.41 -28.54
N PHE A 251 8.20 2.76 -27.51
CA PHE A 251 8.24 3.29 -26.16
C PHE A 251 8.92 4.66 -26.07
N ASP A 252 10.09 4.79 -26.65
CA ASP A 252 10.88 6.03 -26.58
C ASP A 252 10.20 7.21 -27.27
N GLU A 253 9.46 6.95 -28.36
CA GLU A 253 8.66 7.99 -29.04
C GLU A 253 7.41 8.34 -28.23
N THR A 254 6.68 7.35 -27.74
CA THR A 254 5.41 7.52 -27.02
C THR A 254 5.62 8.18 -25.66
N PHE A 255 6.68 7.81 -24.93
CA PHE A 255 7.00 8.29 -23.59
C PHE A 255 8.19 9.27 -23.56
N ALA A 256 8.50 9.94 -24.68
CA ALA A 256 9.61 10.90 -24.75
C ALA A 256 9.53 12.02 -23.68
N TYR A 257 8.32 12.51 -23.41
CA TYR A 257 8.09 13.51 -22.37
C TYR A 257 8.40 12.96 -20.97
N GLU A 258 7.89 11.79 -20.64
CA GLU A 258 8.07 11.11 -19.35
C GLU A 258 9.54 10.76 -19.12
N LEU A 259 10.22 10.25 -20.14
CA LEU A 259 11.67 9.97 -20.11
C LEU A 259 12.48 11.27 -19.87
N GLY A 260 12.06 12.38 -20.48
CA GLY A 260 12.66 13.70 -20.18
C GLY A 260 12.56 14.09 -18.71
N LYS A 261 11.49 13.69 -18.02
CA LYS A 261 11.28 13.93 -16.58
C LYS A 261 12.13 13.00 -15.69
N MET A 262 12.73 11.95 -16.23
CA MET A 262 13.63 11.06 -15.48
C MET A 262 15.01 11.65 -15.25
N LYS A 263 15.43 12.69 -16.00
CA LYS A 263 16.80 13.28 -15.88
C LYS A 263 17.21 13.64 -14.44
N PRO A 264 16.37 14.28 -13.59
CA PRO A 264 16.74 14.53 -12.20
C PRO A 264 16.98 13.25 -11.39
N TYR A 265 16.16 12.22 -11.63
CA TYR A 265 16.27 10.94 -10.94
C TYR A 265 17.54 10.20 -11.35
N VAL A 266 17.93 10.25 -12.62
CA VAL A 266 19.21 9.71 -13.12
C VAL A 266 20.37 10.45 -12.48
N LYS A 267 20.34 11.78 -12.42
CA LYS A 267 21.39 12.61 -11.79
C LYS A 267 21.62 12.26 -10.32
N HIS A 268 20.56 11.86 -9.62
CA HIS A 268 20.60 11.46 -8.20
C HIS A 268 20.76 9.97 -7.98
N GLU A 269 21.03 9.19 -9.05
CA GLU A 269 21.24 7.73 -9.01
C GLU A 269 20.02 6.96 -8.50
N LEU A 270 18.82 7.49 -8.69
CA LEU A 270 17.56 6.85 -8.29
C LEU A 270 16.98 5.98 -9.40
N VAL A 271 17.29 6.32 -10.66
CA VAL A 271 16.87 5.62 -11.88
C VAL A 271 18.03 5.50 -12.82
N GLU A 272 18.15 4.37 -13.48
CA GLU A 272 19.08 4.12 -14.58
C GLU A 272 18.26 3.94 -15.86
N LEU A 273 18.65 4.65 -16.93
CA LEU A 273 18.02 4.54 -18.25
C LEU A 273 19.01 3.88 -19.20
N TYR A 274 18.61 2.72 -19.71
CA TYR A 274 19.31 1.98 -20.75
C TYR A 274 18.57 2.08 -22.09
N ASP A 275 19.20 1.66 -23.17
CA ASP A 275 18.56 1.64 -24.49
C ASP A 275 17.34 0.71 -24.52
N ASP A 276 17.39 -0.39 -23.77
CA ASP A 276 16.37 -1.44 -23.75
C ASP A 276 15.42 -1.39 -22.54
N ARG A 277 15.77 -0.67 -21.46
CA ARG A 277 15.00 -0.69 -20.20
C ARG A 277 15.19 0.54 -19.34
N LEU A 278 14.26 0.71 -18.36
CA LEU A 278 14.35 1.61 -17.22
C LEU A 278 14.49 0.77 -15.96
N VAL A 279 15.44 1.09 -15.09
CA VAL A 279 15.66 0.41 -13.80
C VAL A 279 15.60 1.41 -12.65
N VAL A 280 14.82 1.11 -11.63
CA VAL A 280 14.81 1.86 -10.36
C VAL A 280 15.89 1.27 -9.45
N SER A 281 16.92 2.04 -9.14
CA SER A 281 18.05 1.60 -8.33
C SER A 281 17.64 1.20 -6.90
N ALA A 282 18.53 0.53 -6.17
CA ALA A 282 18.28 0.20 -4.76
C ALA A 282 17.93 1.43 -3.91
N LYS A 283 18.62 2.57 -4.17
CA LYS A 283 18.35 3.87 -3.54
C LYS A 283 17.02 4.47 -4.00
N GLY A 284 16.63 4.21 -5.25
CA GLY A 284 15.41 4.73 -5.85
C GLY A 284 14.14 4.01 -5.41
N LYS A 285 14.23 2.77 -4.90
CA LYS A 285 13.05 1.96 -4.56
C LYS A 285 12.08 2.65 -3.61
N ILE A 286 12.56 3.39 -2.63
CA ILE A 286 11.72 4.16 -1.71
C ILE A 286 10.98 5.33 -2.39
N PHE A 287 11.50 5.78 -3.54
CA PHE A 287 10.93 6.85 -4.35
C PHE A 287 10.20 6.33 -5.60
N VAL A 288 9.98 5.02 -5.71
CA VAL A 288 9.38 4.39 -6.91
C VAL A 288 8.05 5.03 -7.30
N ARG A 289 7.24 5.45 -6.31
CA ARG A 289 5.99 6.17 -6.55
C ARG A 289 6.22 7.50 -7.28
N ALA A 290 7.25 8.26 -6.90
CA ALA A 290 7.60 9.51 -7.56
C ALA A 290 8.03 9.29 -9.02
N VAL A 291 8.76 8.21 -9.29
CA VAL A 291 9.14 7.80 -10.65
C VAL A 291 7.88 7.43 -11.46
N ALA A 292 7.04 6.55 -10.93
CA ALA A 292 5.85 6.04 -11.62
C ALA A 292 4.79 7.15 -11.90
N MET A 293 4.67 8.14 -11.00
CA MET A 293 3.73 9.27 -11.17
C MET A 293 3.95 10.06 -12.46
N HIS A 294 5.14 10.09 -13.01
CA HIS A 294 5.40 10.81 -14.27
C HIS A 294 4.69 10.17 -15.46
N PHE A 295 4.39 8.87 -15.40
CA PHE A 295 3.65 8.14 -16.43
C PHE A 295 2.12 8.30 -16.31
N ASP A 296 1.62 8.94 -15.23
CA ASP A 296 0.21 9.23 -15.04
C ASP A 296 -0.18 10.53 -15.76
N ARG A 297 -0.92 10.38 -16.88
CA ARG A 297 -1.40 11.51 -17.67
C ARG A 297 -2.34 12.40 -16.88
N TYR A 298 -3.21 11.84 -16.06
CA TYR A 298 -4.21 12.59 -15.30
C TYR A 298 -3.56 13.48 -14.22
N LEU A 299 -2.48 13.03 -13.60
CA LEU A 299 -1.71 13.88 -12.67
C LEU A 299 -1.06 15.04 -13.39
N ARG A 300 -0.57 14.83 -14.62
CA ARG A 300 0.01 15.89 -15.45
C ARG A 300 -1.01 16.95 -15.85
N GLU A 301 -2.21 16.52 -16.24
CA GLU A 301 -3.30 17.37 -16.73
C GLU A 301 -4.11 18.00 -15.58
N SER A 302 -3.93 17.52 -14.35
CA SER A 302 -4.65 18.01 -13.19
C SER A 302 -4.14 19.40 -12.77
N THR A 303 -5.04 20.40 -12.79
CA THR A 303 -4.78 21.74 -12.23
C THR A 303 -4.93 21.78 -10.69
N ARG A 304 -5.32 20.68 -10.06
CA ARG A 304 -5.50 20.58 -8.59
C ARG A 304 -4.18 20.30 -7.90
N ALA A 305 -3.50 21.36 -7.48
CA ALA A 305 -2.42 21.25 -6.52
C ALA A 305 -2.98 20.80 -5.15
N GLY A 306 -2.44 19.72 -4.56
CA GLY A 306 -2.61 19.41 -3.13
C GLY A 306 -3.64 18.38 -2.74
N GLY A 307 -4.12 17.51 -3.64
CA GLY A 307 -5.10 16.45 -3.32
C GLY A 307 -4.52 15.11 -2.85
N TYR A 308 -3.20 14.94 -2.87
CA TYR A 308 -2.54 13.67 -2.58
C TYR A 308 -1.57 13.79 -1.39
N SER A 309 -1.36 12.67 -0.67
CA SER A 309 -0.33 12.60 0.37
C SER A 309 1.04 12.92 -0.24
N ARG A 310 1.82 13.76 0.44
CA ARG A 310 3.19 14.06 0.03
C ARG A 310 4.01 12.77 0.05
N ILE A 311 4.94 12.65 -0.92
CA ILE A 311 5.95 11.61 -0.93
C ILE A 311 7.06 12.13 -0.01
N ALA A 312 7.11 11.61 1.21
CA ALA A 312 7.99 11.99 2.33
C ALA A 312 7.90 13.47 2.75
#